data_22600832535b681ab4c8e11ad4df33d3
#
_entry.id   22600832535b681ab4c8e11ad4df33d3
#
_cell.length_a   1.000
_cell.length_b   1.000
_cell.length_c   1.000
_cell.angle_alpha   90.00
_cell.angle_beta   90.00
_cell.angle_gamma   90.00
#
_symmetry.space_group_name_H-M   'P 1'
#
loop_
_entity.id
_entity.type
_entity.pdbx_description
1 polymer ?
#
loop_
_entity_poly.entity_id
_entity_poly.type
_entity_poly.pdbx_seq_one_letter_code
_entity_poly.pdbx_strand_id
1 'polypeptide(L)'
;MEQYIIKGGNPLVGEVEIAGAKNAALAILSAAIMTDETILIENLPDVRDINVLLEAIAGIGAQVDRINKSTVKINGSTIGDVSVDYEYIKKIRASYYLLGALLGKYKRAEVPLPGGCNIGSRPIDQHLKGFRALGAKVDILHGAIVAEASNLHGSHIFLDVVSVGATINIMMAASLAPGRTIIENAAREPHVVDVANFLNSMGANIKGAGTDVIRIKGVE
;
A
#
# COMPACT_ATOMS: atom_id res chain seq x y z
N MET A 1 0.25 30.40 -3.04
CA MET A 1 -0.44 29.45 -3.94
C MET A 1 0.46 29.33 -5.16
N GLU A 2 0.92 28.14 -5.48
CA GLU A 2 1.73 27.89 -6.67
C GLU A 2 0.80 27.70 -7.88
N GLN A 3 1.21 28.24 -9.04
CA GLN A 3 0.46 28.06 -10.29
C GLN A 3 1.43 27.82 -11.44
N TYR A 4 1.02 27.00 -12.40
CA TYR A 4 1.76 26.78 -13.63
C TYR A 4 1.20 27.67 -14.74
N ILE A 5 2.08 28.43 -15.41
CA ILE A 5 1.74 29.21 -16.61
C ILE A 5 2.33 28.47 -17.81
N ILE A 6 1.46 27.92 -18.65
CA ILE A 6 1.86 27.09 -19.79
C ILE A 6 1.53 27.82 -21.10
N LYS A 7 2.54 28.04 -21.94
CA LYS A 7 2.38 28.51 -23.31
C LYS A 7 2.55 27.31 -24.25
N GLY A 8 1.46 26.83 -24.82
CA GLY A 8 1.46 25.75 -25.80
C GLY A 8 1.88 26.20 -27.20
N GLY A 9 1.83 25.27 -28.18
CA GLY A 9 2.04 25.53 -29.58
C GLY A 9 3.47 25.30 -30.11
N ASN A 10 4.41 24.94 -29.23
CA ASN A 10 5.76 24.57 -29.63
C ASN A 10 5.91 23.04 -29.70
N PRO A 11 6.56 22.47 -30.75
CA PRO A 11 6.89 21.05 -30.77
C PRO A 11 7.87 20.72 -29.65
N LEU A 12 7.63 19.60 -28.97
CA LEU A 12 8.55 19.09 -27.97
C LEU A 12 9.58 18.20 -28.65
N VAL A 13 10.84 18.58 -28.59
CA VAL A 13 11.99 17.84 -29.18
C VAL A 13 13.04 17.68 -28.09
N GLY A 14 13.45 16.43 -27.83
CA GLY A 14 14.45 16.11 -26.80
C GLY A 14 14.25 14.72 -26.23
N GLU A 15 15.07 14.38 -25.24
CA GLU A 15 15.02 13.14 -24.49
C GLU A 15 14.67 13.44 -23.03
N VAL A 16 13.88 12.56 -22.42
CA VAL A 16 13.50 12.62 -21.00
C VAL A 16 13.83 11.30 -20.35
N GLU A 17 14.62 11.33 -19.29
CA GLU A 17 14.85 10.17 -18.44
C GLU A 17 13.59 9.91 -17.59
N ILE A 18 13.04 8.71 -17.70
CA ILE A 18 11.83 8.32 -16.97
C ILE A 18 12.21 7.79 -15.59
N ALA A 19 11.71 8.43 -14.53
CA ALA A 19 11.82 7.96 -13.16
C ALA A 19 10.84 6.81 -12.87
N GLY A 20 11.01 6.15 -11.73
CA GLY A 20 10.11 5.12 -11.24
C GLY A 20 8.67 5.61 -11.08
N ALA A 21 7.71 4.69 -11.20
CA ALA A 21 6.28 4.99 -11.11
C ALA A 21 5.85 5.30 -9.66
N LYS A 22 5.31 6.49 -9.43
CA LYS A 22 4.89 6.94 -8.08
C LYS A 22 3.93 5.95 -7.41
N ASN A 23 2.90 5.48 -8.11
CA ASN A 23 1.89 4.61 -7.51
C ASN A 23 2.43 3.22 -7.16
N ALA A 24 3.34 2.68 -7.96
CA ALA A 24 4.05 1.44 -7.63
C ALA A 24 4.94 1.64 -6.40
N ALA A 25 5.73 2.71 -6.38
CA ALA A 25 6.63 3.03 -5.28
C ALA A 25 5.90 3.18 -3.94
N LEU A 26 4.76 3.88 -3.90
CA LEU A 26 3.96 4.04 -2.68
C LEU A 26 3.47 2.69 -2.10
N ALA A 27 3.01 1.79 -2.94
CA ALA A 27 2.55 0.48 -2.49
C ALA A 27 3.71 -0.44 -2.09
N ILE A 28 4.83 -0.42 -2.83
CA ILE A 28 6.05 -1.17 -2.53
C ILE A 28 6.68 -0.72 -1.21
N LEU A 29 6.78 0.59 -0.97
CA LEU A 29 7.26 1.14 0.30
C LEU A 29 6.42 0.68 1.49
N SER A 30 5.09 0.63 1.33
CA SER A 30 4.19 0.11 2.36
C SER A 30 4.38 -1.40 2.55
N ALA A 31 4.60 -2.17 1.49
CA ALA A 31 4.85 -3.60 1.57
C ALA A 31 6.22 -3.92 2.19
N ALA A 32 7.21 -3.04 2.05
CA ALA A 32 8.57 -3.26 2.58
C ALA A 32 8.62 -3.43 4.11
N ILE A 33 7.64 -2.89 4.85
CA ILE A 33 7.57 -3.07 6.31
C ILE A 33 7.07 -4.46 6.74
N MET A 34 6.62 -5.29 5.82
CA MET A 34 6.01 -6.59 6.13
C MET A 34 7.04 -7.66 6.50
N THR A 35 8.32 -7.45 6.25
CA THR A 35 9.42 -8.30 6.69
C THR A 35 10.25 -7.63 7.78
N ASP A 36 11.04 -8.43 8.53
CA ASP A 36 12.03 -7.95 9.49
C ASP A 36 13.42 -7.78 8.84
N GLU A 37 13.56 -8.21 7.59
CA GLU A 37 14.78 -8.00 6.83
C GLU A 37 14.91 -6.56 6.31
N THR A 38 16.13 -6.13 6.07
CA THR A 38 16.39 -4.82 5.47
C THR A 38 16.16 -4.88 3.97
N ILE A 39 15.24 -4.09 3.47
CA ILE A 39 14.89 -3.97 2.05
C ILE A 39 15.58 -2.76 1.45
N LEU A 40 16.31 -2.95 0.35
CA LEU A 40 16.84 -1.87 -0.48
C LEU A 40 15.89 -1.63 -1.65
N ILE A 41 15.40 -0.41 -1.79
CA ILE A 41 14.51 0.01 -2.88
C ILE A 41 15.20 1.10 -3.67
N GLU A 42 15.34 0.86 -4.99
CA GLU A 42 15.99 1.76 -5.94
C GLU A 42 14.98 2.31 -6.95
N ASN A 43 15.40 3.30 -7.73
CA ASN A 43 14.57 3.95 -8.75
C ASN A 43 13.27 4.57 -8.21
N LEU A 44 13.30 5.08 -6.98
CA LEU A 44 12.18 5.83 -6.42
C LEU A 44 12.07 7.22 -7.10
N PRO A 45 10.87 7.67 -7.46
CA PRO A 45 10.69 9.04 -7.94
C PRO A 45 10.85 10.03 -6.79
N ASP A 46 11.56 11.13 -7.05
CA ASP A 46 11.74 12.21 -6.05
C ASP A 46 10.52 13.15 -6.06
N VAL A 47 9.44 12.69 -5.43
CA VAL A 47 8.18 13.43 -5.31
C VAL A 47 7.70 13.49 -3.86
N ARG A 48 6.91 14.53 -3.55
CA ARG A 48 6.42 14.81 -2.19
C ARG A 48 5.72 13.62 -1.53
N ASP A 49 4.89 12.88 -2.28
CA ASP A 49 4.12 11.75 -1.73
C ASP A 49 5.03 10.65 -1.19
N ILE A 50 6.15 10.37 -1.87
CA ILE A 50 7.15 9.39 -1.43
C ILE A 50 7.80 9.84 -0.13
N ASN A 51 8.19 11.11 -0.04
CA ASN A 51 8.84 11.66 1.16
C ASN A 51 7.91 11.59 2.38
N VAL A 52 6.64 11.98 2.21
CA VAL A 52 5.63 11.93 3.29
C VAL A 52 5.36 10.47 3.72
N LEU A 53 5.31 9.51 2.79
CA LEU A 53 5.12 8.11 3.16
C LEU A 53 6.33 7.55 3.92
N LEU A 54 7.55 7.90 3.52
CA LEU A 54 8.77 7.50 4.24
C LEU A 54 8.80 8.09 5.67
N GLU A 55 8.36 9.35 5.84
CA GLU A 55 8.18 9.96 7.15
C GLU A 55 7.14 9.21 8.00
N ALA A 56 6.01 8.81 7.41
CA ALA A 56 4.97 8.04 8.09
C ALA A 56 5.49 6.65 8.52
N ILE A 57 6.24 5.96 7.65
CA ILE A 57 6.87 4.67 7.93
C ILE A 57 7.90 4.80 9.06
N ALA A 58 8.72 5.85 9.05
CA ALA A 58 9.64 6.13 10.15
C ALA A 58 8.88 6.48 11.44
N GLY A 59 7.79 7.23 11.34
CA GLY A 59 6.94 7.64 12.47
C GLY A 59 6.31 6.49 13.24
N ILE A 60 6.01 5.36 12.60
CA ILE A 60 5.53 4.14 13.26
C ILE A 60 6.66 3.26 13.81
N GLY A 61 7.91 3.69 13.66
CA GLY A 61 9.08 3.05 14.27
C GLY A 61 9.95 2.21 13.34
N ALA A 62 9.70 2.21 12.02
CA ALA A 62 10.61 1.56 11.08
C ALA A 62 11.92 2.38 10.94
N GLN A 63 13.02 1.67 10.70
CA GLN A 63 14.28 2.30 10.31
C GLN A 63 14.22 2.64 8.81
N VAL A 64 14.45 3.90 8.49
CA VAL A 64 14.41 4.43 7.12
C VAL A 64 15.70 5.21 6.85
N ASP A 65 16.57 4.64 6.03
CA ASP A 65 17.85 5.24 5.65
C ASP A 65 17.82 5.66 4.18
N ARG A 66 17.80 6.96 3.91
CA ARG A 66 17.84 7.49 2.55
C ARG A 66 19.28 7.56 2.05
N ILE A 67 19.63 6.70 1.09
CA ILE A 67 20.97 6.62 0.50
C ILE A 67 21.19 7.79 -0.46
N ASN A 68 20.20 8.08 -1.30
CA ASN A 68 20.18 9.20 -2.27
C ASN A 68 18.73 9.56 -2.62
N LYS A 69 18.52 10.43 -3.63
CA LYS A 69 17.18 10.89 -4.03
C LYS A 69 16.24 9.77 -4.49
N SER A 70 16.80 8.69 -5.06
CA SER A 70 16.04 7.59 -5.66
C SER A 70 16.24 6.24 -4.98
N THR A 71 16.97 6.18 -3.85
CA THR A 71 17.31 4.92 -3.17
C THR A 71 17.10 5.04 -1.67
N VAL A 72 16.41 4.07 -1.08
CA VAL A 72 16.14 4.00 0.36
C VAL A 72 16.35 2.58 0.88
N LYS A 73 16.83 2.45 2.12
CA LYS A 73 16.76 1.21 2.91
C LYS A 73 15.65 1.33 3.92
N ILE A 74 14.84 0.26 4.06
CA ILE A 74 13.77 0.17 5.04
C ILE A 74 13.93 -1.13 5.81
N ASN A 75 13.82 -1.04 7.14
CA ASN A 75 13.74 -2.20 8.01
C ASN A 75 12.56 -2.03 8.96
N GLY A 76 11.60 -2.96 8.88
CA GLY A 76 10.36 -2.93 9.65
C GLY A 76 10.40 -3.70 10.98
N SER A 77 11.57 -4.22 11.40
CA SER A 77 11.69 -5.04 12.63
C SER A 77 11.45 -4.25 13.92
N THR A 78 11.63 -2.93 13.88
CA THR A 78 11.54 -2.03 15.04
C THR A 78 10.20 -1.29 15.13
N ILE A 79 9.24 -1.60 14.27
CA ILE A 79 7.90 -1.01 14.34
C ILE A 79 7.22 -1.44 15.65
N GLY A 80 6.96 -0.46 16.52
CA GLY A 80 6.31 -0.65 17.82
C GLY A 80 4.89 -0.09 17.87
N ASP A 81 4.53 0.81 16.97
CA ASP A 81 3.21 1.41 16.88
C ASP A 81 2.53 1.02 15.56
N VAL A 82 1.28 0.63 15.65
CA VAL A 82 0.44 0.28 14.48
C VAL A 82 -0.60 1.37 14.19
N SER A 83 -0.49 2.50 14.86
CA SER A 83 -1.29 3.71 14.66
C SER A 83 -0.49 4.73 13.87
N VAL A 84 -1.01 5.12 12.72
CA VAL A 84 -0.35 6.11 11.85
C VAL A 84 -0.86 7.50 12.19
N ASP A 85 0.05 8.45 12.42
CA ASP A 85 -0.30 9.82 12.77
C ASP A 85 -1.09 10.51 11.64
N TYR A 86 -2.17 11.21 12.01
CA TYR A 86 -3.03 11.98 11.12
C TYR A 86 -2.26 13.03 10.30
N GLU A 87 -1.18 13.59 10.86
CA GLU A 87 -0.37 14.62 10.19
C GLU A 87 0.24 14.13 8.86
N TYR A 88 0.52 12.81 8.73
CA TYR A 88 0.98 12.22 7.48
C TYR A 88 -0.19 11.90 6.55
N ILE A 89 -1.27 11.34 7.11
CA ILE A 89 -2.43 10.86 6.35
C ILE A 89 -3.15 12.00 5.62
N LYS A 90 -3.28 13.17 6.26
CA LYS A 90 -3.91 14.34 5.63
C LYS A 90 -3.16 14.86 4.41
N LYS A 91 -1.86 14.55 4.30
CA LYS A 91 -1.00 15.03 3.20
C LYS A 91 -1.04 14.10 1.98
N ILE A 92 -1.23 12.78 2.18
CA ILE A 92 -1.23 11.79 1.11
C ILE A 92 -2.28 10.69 1.34
N ARG A 93 -3.01 10.34 0.28
CA ARG A 93 -4.01 9.23 0.33
C ARG A 93 -3.39 7.85 0.31
N ALA A 94 -2.18 7.71 -0.21
CA ALA A 94 -1.50 6.42 -0.36
C ALA A 94 -1.11 5.78 0.99
N SER A 95 -1.15 6.54 2.08
CA SER A 95 -0.99 6.03 3.44
C SER A 95 -1.97 4.89 3.80
N TYR A 96 -3.09 4.76 3.07
CA TYR A 96 -3.99 3.61 3.20
C TYR A 96 -3.34 2.26 2.88
N TYR A 97 -2.25 2.21 2.09
CA TYR A 97 -1.54 0.96 1.87
C TYR A 97 -0.92 0.40 3.15
N LEU A 98 -0.61 1.27 4.12
CA LEU A 98 -0.14 0.84 5.45
C LEU A 98 -1.18 -0.01 6.18
N LEU A 99 -2.48 0.16 5.89
CA LEU A 99 -3.54 -0.62 6.52
C LEU A 99 -3.39 -2.13 6.27
N GLY A 100 -3.22 -2.53 5.00
CA GLY A 100 -3.04 -3.93 4.63
C GLY A 100 -1.71 -4.50 5.10
N ALA A 101 -0.64 -3.71 5.04
CA ALA A 101 0.68 -4.12 5.50
C ALA A 101 0.74 -4.36 7.02
N LEU A 102 0.23 -3.39 7.81
CA LEU A 102 0.19 -3.50 9.27
C LEU A 102 -0.75 -4.60 9.73
N LEU A 103 -1.96 -4.69 9.15
CA LEU A 103 -2.91 -5.76 9.48
C LEU A 103 -2.33 -7.14 9.19
N GLY A 104 -1.67 -7.31 8.04
CA GLY A 104 -1.02 -8.57 7.69
C GLY A 104 0.04 -8.98 8.70
N LYS A 105 0.98 -8.08 9.02
CA LYS A 105 2.12 -8.38 9.89
C LYS A 105 1.75 -8.41 11.37
N TYR A 106 1.07 -7.36 11.86
CA TYR A 106 0.82 -7.14 13.28
C TYR A 106 -0.57 -7.56 13.76
N LYS A 107 -1.45 -7.99 12.83
CA LYS A 107 -2.86 -8.32 13.11
C LYS A 107 -3.66 -7.15 13.65
N ARG A 108 -3.09 -5.96 13.60
CA ARG A 108 -3.71 -4.69 13.98
C ARG A 108 -3.20 -3.56 13.10
N ALA A 109 -4.10 -2.64 12.75
CA ALA A 109 -3.75 -1.40 12.07
C ALA A 109 -4.74 -0.31 12.46
N GLU A 110 -4.24 0.90 12.70
CA GLU A 110 -5.06 2.08 12.91
C GLU A 110 -4.57 3.18 11.97
N VAL A 111 -5.40 3.54 11.00
CA VAL A 111 -5.05 4.54 9.98
C VAL A 111 -6.17 5.56 9.87
N PRO A 112 -5.91 6.84 10.14
CA PRO A 112 -6.91 7.89 10.00
C PRO A 112 -7.50 7.94 8.60
N LEU A 113 -8.78 8.32 8.49
CA LEU A 113 -9.40 8.59 7.21
C LEU A 113 -8.70 9.78 6.53
N PRO A 114 -8.36 9.70 5.24
CA PRO A 114 -7.67 10.80 4.59
C PRO A 114 -8.55 12.04 4.54
N GLY A 115 -7.96 13.15 4.85
CA GLY A 115 -8.51 14.47 4.58
C GLY A 115 -8.79 14.64 3.08
N GLY A 116 -9.76 15.48 2.74
CA GLY A 116 -10.29 15.57 1.39
C GLY A 116 -9.27 15.86 0.30
N CYS A 117 -9.29 15.06 -0.72
CA CYS A 117 -8.85 15.44 -2.05
C CYS A 117 -10.13 15.77 -2.85
N ASN A 118 -10.19 16.94 -3.46
CA ASN A 118 -11.37 17.45 -4.19
C ASN A 118 -11.73 16.69 -5.48
N ILE A 119 -11.16 15.51 -5.73
CA ILE A 119 -11.37 14.68 -6.93
C ILE A 119 -12.49 13.65 -6.72
N GLY A 120 -13.40 13.86 -5.77
CA GLY A 120 -14.57 13.03 -5.54
C GLY A 120 -14.43 12.02 -4.39
N SER A 121 -15.59 11.44 -4.02
CA SER A 121 -15.70 10.39 -3.02
C SER A 121 -14.98 9.13 -3.49
N ARG A 122 -14.08 8.60 -2.67
CA ARG A 122 -13.46 7.28 -2.89
C ARG A 122 -13.77 6.41 -1.68
N PRO A 123 -14.83 5.63 -1.75
CA PRO A 123 -15.26 4.80 -0.65
C PRO A 123 -14.19 3.74 -0.35
N ILE A 124 -14.07 3.38 0.94
CA ILE A 124 -13.16 2.35 1.44
C ILE A 124 -13.88 1.03 1.71
N ASP A 125 -15.13 0.95 1.33
CA ASP A 125 -16.02 -0.19 1.55
C ASP A 125 -15.40 -1.52 1.07
N GLN A 126 -14.76 -1.53 -0.10
CA GLN A 126 -14.10 -2.72 -0.63
C GLN A 126 -12.88 -3.15 0.19
N HIS A 127 -12.15 -2.20 0.80
CA HIS A 127 -11.07 -2.51 1.75
C HIS A 127 -11.64 -3.20 2.99
N LEU A 128 -12.68 -2.59 3.60
CA LEU A 128 -13.34 -3.13 4.80
C LEU A 128 -13.94 -4.50 4.52
N LYS A 129 -14.59 -4.68 3.36
CA LYS A 129 -15.14 -5.97 2.92
C LYS A 129 -14.05 -7.04 2.85
N GLY A 130 -12.94 -6.75 2.22
CA GLY A 130 -11.82 -7.67 2.08
C GLY A 130 -11.20 -8.06 3.42
N PHE A 131 -10.95 -7.10 4.30
CA PHE A 131 -10.38 -7.38 5.62
C PHE A 131 -11.33 -8.19 6.52
N ARG A 132 -12.64 -7.89 6.48
CA ARG A 132 -13.64 -8.70 7.19
C ARG A 132 -13.69 -10.13 6.68
N ALA A 133 -13.60 -10.33 5.37
CA ALA A 133 -13.53 -11.65 4.77
C ALA A 133 -12.29 -12.43 5.19
N LEU A 134 -11.15 -11.76 5.42
CA LEU A 134 -9.94 -12.36 5.97
C LEU A 134 -10.02 -12.62 7.49
N GLY A 135 -11.14 -12.31 8.15
CA GLY A 135 -11.35 -12.55 9.58
C GLY A 135 -11.02 -11.37 10.50
N ALA A 136 -10.74 -10.18 9.96
CA ALA A 136 -10.53 -9.01 10.76
C ALA A 136 -11.85 -8.36 11.19
N LYS A 137 -11.90 -7.85 12.42
CA LYS A 137 -12.89 -6.87 12.87
C LYS A 137 -12.43 -5.50 12.38
N VAL A 138 -13.31 -4.78 11.67
CA VAL A 138 -12.96 -3.47 11.12
C VAL A 138 -14.06 -2.47 11.44
N ASP A 139 -13.68 -1.41 12.15
CA ASP A 139 -14.56 -0.33 12.58
C ASP A 139 -13.97 1.03 12.16
N ILE A 140 -14.81 2.05 12.11
CA ILE A 140 -14.37 3.44 11.95
C ILE A 140 -14.62 4.13 13.30
N LEU A 141 -13.53 4.44 14.00
CA LEU A 141 -13.56 5.04 15.33
C LEU A 141 -12.79 6.37 15.29
N HIS A 142 -13.40 7.43 15.81
CA HIS A 142 -12.77 8.76 15.91
C HIS A 142 -12.13 9.28 14.62
N GLY A 143 -12.70 8.92 13.47
CA GLY A 143 -12.15 9.33 12.16
C GLY A 143 -10.96 8.50 11.68
N ALA A 144 -10.67 7.35 12.31
CA ALA A 144 -9.69 6.38 11.88
C ALA A 144 -10.34 5.02 11.55
N ILE A 145 -9.74 4.30 10.60
CA ILE A 145 -10.04 2.89 10.36
C ILE A 145 -9.21 2.09 11.35
N VAL A 146 -9.89 1.32 12.19
CA VAL A 146 -9.27 0.39 13.13
C VAL A 146 -9.58 -1.02 12.65
N ALA A 147 -8.54 -1.77 12.28
CA ALA A 147 -8.64 -3.16 11.85
C ALA A 147 -7.86 -4.04 12.82
N GLU A 148 -8.51 -5.08 13.34
CA GLU A 148 -7.92 -6.01 14.32
C GLU A 148 -8.32 -7.45 13.97
N ALA A 149 -7.40 -8.39 14.12
CA ALA A 149 -7.67 -9.82 13.93
C ALA A 149 -6.95 -10.66 14.98
N SER A 150 -7.67 -11.54 15.65
CA SER A 150 -7.03 -12.58 16.45
C SER A 150 -6.30 -13.59 15.57
N ASN A 151 -6.94 -13.96 14.45
CA ASN A 151 -6.37 -14.84 13.43
C ASN A 151 -6.88 -14.40 12.06
N LEU A 152 -5.97 -14.01 11.18
CA LEU A 152 -6.29 -13.89 9.76
C LEU A 152 -6.36 -15.27 9.13
N HIS A 153 -7.19 -15.44 8.11
CA HIS A 153 -7.32 -16.68 7.34
C HIS A 153 -7.64 -16.41 5.88
N GLY A 154 -7.26 -17.34 5.02
CA GLY A 154 -7.58 -17.28 3.60
C GLY A 154 -9.08 -17.30 3.34
N SER A 155 -9.53 -16.57 2.32
CA SER A 155 -10.95 -16.42 1.98
C SER A 155 -11.15 -16.19 0.48
N HIS A 156 -12.39 -16.41 0.01
CA HIS A 156 -12.83 -16.03 -1.33
C HIS A 156 -13.51 -14.67 -1.27
N ILE A 157 -12.94 -13.69 -1.98
CA ILE A 157 -13.33 -12.28 -1.91
C ILE A 157 -13.69 -11.81 -3.33
N PHE A 158 -14.95 -11.46 -3.54
CA PHE A 158 -15.41 -10.79 -4.76
C PHE A 158 -15.53 -9.28 -4.49
N LEU A 159 -14.83 -8.47 -5.28
CA LEU A 159 -14.93 -7.00 -5.21
C LEU A 159 -16.13 -6.54 -6.04
N ASP A 160 -17.07 -5.82 -5.41
CA ASP A 160 -18.29 -5.34 -6.09
C ASP A 160 -17.96 -4.33 -7.20
N VAL A 161 -16.87 -3.59 -7.00
CA VAL A 161 -16.28 -2.70 -7.99
C VAL A 161 -14.76 -2.90 -8.03
N VAL A 162 -14.17 -2.76 -9.21
CA VAL A 162 -12.71 -2.81 -9.36
C VAL A 162 -12.08 -1.67 -8.55
N SER A 163 -11.20 -2.01 -7.63
CA SER A 163 -10.51 -1.06 -6.76
C SER A 163 -9.05 -1.42 -6.60
N VAL A 164 -8.17 -0.58 -7.11
CA VAL A 164 -6.71 -0.74 -7.00
C VAL A 164 -6.28 -0.76 -5.53
N GLY A 165 -6.75 0.21 -4.75
CA GLY A 165 -6.39 0.32 -3.33
C GLY A 165 -6.83 -0.89 -2.53
N ALA A 166 -8.07 -1.38 -2.73
CA ALA A 166 -8.58 -2.57 -2.06
C ALA A 166 -7.80 -3.83 -2.49
N THR A 167 -7.57 -4.00 -3.80
CA THR A 167 -6.82 -5.15 -4.32
C THR A 167 -5.44 -5.25 -3.68
N ILE A 168 -4.67 -4.16 -3.65
CA ILE A 168 -3.31 -4.13 -3.07
C ILE A 168 -3.35 -4.37 -1.56
N ASN A 169 -4.25 -3.70 -0.83
CA ASN A 169 -4.37 -3.86 0.62
C ASN A 169 -4.76 -5.29 1.03
N ILE A 170 -5.75 -5.86 0.34
CA ILE A 170 -6.17 -7.25 0.58
C ILE A 170 -5.03 -8.21 0.24
N MET A 171 -4.32 -7.97 -0.87
CA MET A 171 -3.18 -8.79 -1.30
C MET A 171 -2.07 -8.80 -0.24
N MET A 172 -1.70 -7.65 0.32
CA MET A 172 -0.73 -7.54 1.40
C MET A 172 -1.20 -8.31 2.64
N ALA A 173 -2.40 -8.04 3.14
CA ALA A 173 -2.92 -8.72 4.33
C ALA A 173 -3.04 -10.24 4.14
N ALA A 174 -3.51 -10.69 2.96
CA ALA A 174 -3.67 -12.10 2.62
C ALA A 174 -2.34 -12.86 2.47
N SER A 175 -1.25 -12.16 2.14
CA SER A 175 0.07 -12.78 2.02
C SER A 175 0.56 -13.42 3.32
N LEU A 176 0.13 -12.89 4.48
CA LEU A 176 0.46 -13.39 5.82
C LEU A 176 -0.77 -14.00 6.53
N ALA A 177 -1.83 -14.35 5.79
CA ALA A 177 -3.03 -15.00 6.31
C ALA A 177 -2.99 -16.50 5.96
N PRO A 178 -2.93 -17.42 6.95
CA PRO A 178 -2.90 -18.85 6.68
C PRO A 178 -4.04 -19.30 5.77
N GLY A 179 -3.73 -20.20 4.84
CA GLY A 179 -4.70 -20.73 3.89
C GLY A 179 -4.60 -20.11 2.51
N ARG A 180 -5.66 -20.21 1.73
CA ARG A 180 -5.75 -19.70 0.36
C ARG A 180 -6.75 -18.56 0.28
N THR A 181 -6.31 -17.45 -0.31
CA THR A 181 -7.19 -16.32 -0.66
C THR A 181 -7.34 -16.25 -2.17
N ILE A 182 -8.58 -16.01 -2.62
CA ILE A 182 -8.90 -15.71 -4.01
C ILE A 182 -9.57 -14.33 -4.03
N ILE A 183 -9.01 -13.41 -4.80
CA ILE A 183 -9.63 -12.09 -5.04
C ILE A 183 -10.17 -12.11 -6.47
N GLU A 184 -11.48 -11.97 -6.62
CA GLU A 184 -12.15 -11.84 -7.92
C GLU A 184 -12.58 -10.40 -8.18
N ASN A 185 -12.69 -10.03 -9.44
CA ASN A 185 -12.87 -8.66 -9.92
C ASN A 185 -11.75 -7.72 -9.44
N ALA A 186 -10.52 -8.27 -9.35
CA ALA A 186 -9.33 -7.56 -8.93
C ALA A 186 -8.91 -6.50 -9.96
N ALA A 187 -8.25 -5.47 -9.48
CA ALA A 187 -7.61 -4.46 -10.32
C ALA A 187 -6.41 -5.07 -11.09
N ARG A 188 -6.22 -4.62 -12.34
CA ARG A 188 -5.25 -5.20 -13.29
C ARG A 188 -4.09 -4.26 -13.62
N GLU A 189 -4.05 -3.09 -13.02
CA GLU A 189 -3.07 -2.05 -13.29
C GLU A 189 -1.64 -2.55 -13.08
N PRO A 190 -0.67 -2.04 -13.86
CA PRO A 190 0.72 -2.50 -13.79
C PRO A 190 1.32 -2.46 -12.38
N HIS A 191 1.00 -1.45 -11.59
CA HIS A 191 1.51 -1.34 -10.23
C HIS A 191 0.92 -2.38 -9.25
N VAL A 192 -0.22 -3.01 -9.55
CA VAL A 192 -0.71 -4.19 -8.81
C VAL A 192 0.19 -5.39 -9.08
N VAL A 193 0.64 -5.54 -10.34
CA VAL A 193 1.60 -6.58 -10.73
C VAL A 193 2.95 -6.35 -10.06
N ASP A 194 3.43 -5.09 -10.04
CA ASP A 194 4.70 -4.72 -9.40
C ASP A 194 4.70 -5.08 -7.90
N VAL A 195 3.62 -4.77 -7.18
CA VAL A 195 3.49 -5.12 -5.77
C VAL A 195 3.44 -6.63 -5.56
N ALA A 196 2.72 -7.37 -6.41
CA ALA A 196 2.69 -8.84 -6.33
C ALA A 196 4.07 -9.45 -6.56
N ASN A 197 4.82 -8.95 -7.55
CA ASN A 197 6.19 -9.38 -7.82
C ASN A 197 7.13 -9.05 -6.66
N PHE A 198 7.00 -7.86 -6.08
CA PHE A 198 7.78 -7.44 -4.91
C PHE A 198 7.49 -8.33 -3.70
N LEU A 199 6.22 -8.57 -3.37
CA LEU A 199 5.83 -9.49 -2.29
C LEU A 199 6.36 -10.91 -2.54
N ASN A 200 6.26 -11.41 -3.78
CA ASN A 200 6.80 -12.71 -4.15
C ASN A 200 8.34 -12.77 -3.99
N SER A 201 9.05 -11.68 -4.26
CA SER A 201 10.50 -11.62 -4.04
C SER A 201 10.87 -11.69 -2.55
N MET A 202 9.95 -11.28 -1.67
CA MET A 202 10.07 -11.42 -0.21
C MET A 202 9.56 -12.77 0.33
N GLY A 203 9.14 -13.70 -0.54
CA GLY A 203 8.73 -15.04 -0.13
C GLY A 203 7.22 -15.29 -0.16
N ALA A 204 6.38 -14.34 -0.55
CA ALA A 204 4.95 -14.55 -0.71
C ALA A 204 4.65 -15.49 -1.90
N ASN A 205 3.43 -16.02 -1.95
CA ASN A 205 2.97 -16.89 -3.03
C ASN A 205 1.70 -16.31 -3.65
N ILE A 206 1.90 -15.40 -4.61
CA ILE A 206 0.83 -14.67 -5.31
C ILE A 206 0.88 -15.00 -6.80
N LYS A 207 -0.27 -15.36 -7.37
CA LYS A 207 -0.44 -15.68 -8.80
C LYS A 207 -1.66 -14.96 -9.37
N GLY A 208 -1.60 -14.63 -10.66
CA GLY A 208 -2.73 -14.02 -11.38
C GLY A 208 -2.80 -12.50 -11.27
N ALA A 209 -1.83 -11.81 -10.65
CA ALA A 209 -1.76 -10.35 -10.71
C ALA A 209 -1.69 -9.87 -12.18
N GLY A 210 -2.44 -8.80 -12.51
CA GLY A 210 -2.66 -8.33 -13.88
C GLY A 210 -3.87 -8.98 -14.57
N THR A 211 -4.52 -9.94 -13.94
CA THR A 211 -5.82 -10.49 -14.35
C THR A 211 -6.91 -10.08 -13.35
N ASP A 212 -8.16 -10.43 -13.63
CA ASP A 212 -9.30 -10.19 -12.74
C ASP A 212 -9.37 -11.16 -11.55
N VAL A 213 -8.51 -12.18 -11.52
CA VAL A 213 -8.47 -13.18 -10.44
C VAL A 213 -7.06 -13.33 -9.89
N ILE A 214 -6.85 -12.93 -8.65
CA ILE A 214 -5.59 -13.09 -7.93
C ILE A 214 -5.74 -14.22 -6.91
N ARG A 215 -4.78 -15.13 -6.87
CA ARG A 215 -4.71 -16.25 -5.94
C ARG A 215 -3.47 -16.11 -5.06
N ILE A 216 -3.69 -16.19 -3.75
CA ILE A 216 -2.65 -16.01 -2.76
C ILE A 216 -2.67 -17.23 -1.84
N LYS A 217 -1.51 -17.82 -1.61
CA LYS A 217 -1.32 -18.79 -0.53
C LYS A 217 -0.55 -18.07 0.57
N GLY A 218 -1.17 -17.89 1.73
CA GLY A 218 -0.53 -17.24 2.86
C GLY A 218 0.71 -18.01 3.31
N VAL A 219 1.72 -17.24 3.75
CA VAL A 219 3.00 -17.74 4.29
C VAL A 219 3.15 -17.30 5.73
N GLU A 220 4.03 -17.97 6.47
CA GLU A 220 4.40 -17.65 7.85
C GLU A 220 5.48 -16.56 7.91
#